data_3568819c377252858fdcf7686a2e9066
#
_entry.id   3568819c377252858fdcf7686a2e9066
#
_cell.length_a   1.000
_cell.length_b   1.000
_cell.length_c   1.000
_cell.angle_alpha   90.00
_cell.angle_beta   90.00
_cell.angle_gamma   90.00
#
_symmetry.space_group_name_H-M   'P 1'
#
loop_
_entity.id
_entity.type
_entity.pdbx_description
1 polymer ?
#
loop_
_entity_poly.entity_id
_entity_poly.type
_entity_poly.pdbx_seq_one_letter_code
_entity_poly.pdbx_strand_id
1 'polypeptide(L)'
;MAFPESFLQDLKMRNDITDVVSGYVNLKRRGRNMVGLCPFHGEKTPSFNVYTENGSFYCFGCGVGGDVISFIMRIENLDYVDAVKYLAQRAGLEMPENSYDDSMSRLRNRVFEANREAARFYYATLCSPQGRKGLDYFHSRALSDRTIRHFGLGYADDNWSSLCNHLKSKGFKDSELVAANLAVKRRNGNGIYDRFTDRVMFPIIDLRGNVIAFGGRIMSDAKPKYLNTSDTPVFKKSANLFSLNNAKNSGKRTLILCEGYMDVIAVNQAGFTNAVATLGTALTGEQAVLMKRYADEVIICYDADEAGQKATARAIPILRNSGLNVKVLTIPSGKDPDEFIKSKGNDGPAAFKALLDKCGNDVEYRLQKLKNAHNIQLTEGKVAFLEEAAKLIATISSPIERDVYSSKVASELGVDKNAFKQQVSRVSRKGERAEEKKQARQIQLELSRRNDKINPEHFQKPRSSSAEEALLVYLLNNPDAYEVISARVKPEQFQNSLMRRFFEYFSGRIERGEDPLTNVAADFTQDENSKLYQLMSQSISGASTEEAMNEYINVINEESSKLNSGDLADVSNEELMAYLDKIRKKKQ
;
A
#
# COMPACT_ATOMS: atom_id res chain seq x y z
N MET A 1 11.24 24.11 -2.93
CA MET A 1 12.68 24.16 -2.61
C MET A 1 13.04 23.00 -1.71
N ALA A 2 14.13 22.33 -2.01
CA ALA A 2 14.61 21.15 -1.28
C ALA A 2 15.48 21.57 -0.08
N PHE A 3 15.76 20.66 0.85
CA PHE A 3 16.76 20.85 1.88
C PHE A 3 18.13 21.17 1.25
N PRO A 4 19.03 21.91 1.93
CA PRO A 4 20.37 22.15 1.43
C PRO A 4 21.07 20.83 1.11
N GLU A 5 21.75 20.78 -0.01
CA GLU A 5 22.40 19.56 -0.48
C GLU A 5 23.44 19.04 0.52
N SER A 6 24.23 19.95 1.09
CA SER A 6 25.20 19.63 2.15
C SER A 6 24.55 18.97 3.37
N PHE A 7 23.35 19.42 3.76
CA PHE A 7 22.60 18.81 4.85
C PHE A 7 22.12 17.41 4.50
N LEU A 8 21.59 17.20 3.28
CA LEU A 8 21.14 15.89 2.84
C LEU A 8 22.29 14.89 2.67
N GLN A 9 23.45 15.35 2.24
CA GLN A 9 24.65 14.53 2.16
C GLN A 9 25.13 14.12 3.57
N ASP A 10 25.20 15.07 4.53
CA ASP A 10 25.53 14.76 5.93
C ASP A 10 24.50 13.84 6.57
N LEU A 11 23.20 14.06 6.29
CA LEU A 11 22.10 13.20 6.73
C LEU A 11 22.27 11.77 6.25
N LYS A 12 22.53 11.56 4.94
CA LYS A 12 22.73 10.23 4.35
C LYS A 12 24.01 9.58 4.87
N MET A 13 25.10 10.33 5.02
CA MET A 13 26.37 9.85 5.52
C MET A 13 26.28 9.35 6.98
N ARG A 14 25.51 10.06 7.84
CA ARG A 14 25.30 9.66 9.24
C ARG A 14 24.23 8.60 9.42
N ASN A 15 23.45 8.30 8.40
CA ASN A 15 22.42 7.27 8.39
C ASN A 15 22.76 6.23 7.32
N ASP A 16 23.83 5.44 7.57
CA ASP A 16 24.16 4.34 6.66
C ASP A 16 22.94 3.47 6.40
N ILE A 17 22.67 3.19 5.13
CA ILE A 17 21.46 2.47 4.73
C ILE A 17 21.41 1.07 5.32
N THR A 18 22.56 0.41 5.49
CA THR A 18 22.64 -0.94 6.06
C THR A 18 22.23 -0.93 7.51
N ASP A 19 22.71 0.07 8.27
CA ASP A 19 22.39 0.23 9.70
C ASP A 19 20.91 0.54 9.89
N VAL A 20 20.37 1.46 9.07
CA VAL A 20 18.96 1.83 9.14
C VAL A 20 18.07 0.65 8.78
N VAL A 21 18.35 -0.04 7.68
CA VAL A 21 17.56 -1.18 7.21
C VAL A 21 17.67 -2.37 8.15
N SER A 22 18.83 -2.61 8.77
CA SER A 22 19.03 -3.71 9.72
C SER A 22 18.13 -3.62 10.95
N GLY A 23 17.66 -2.42 11.30
CA GLY A 23 16.64 -2.23 12.34
C GLY A 23 15.26 -2.79 11.99
N TYR A 24 14.99 -3.09 10.73
CA TYR A 24 13.69 -3.57 10.23
C TYR A 24 13.79 -4.94 9.55
N VAL A 25 14.94 -5.26 8.96
CA VAL A 25 15.15 -6.46 8.13
C VAL A 25 16.39 -7.20 8.59
N ASN A 26 16.27 -8.52 8.74
CA ASN A 26 17.44 -9.35 9.01
C ASN A 26 18.25 -9.52 7.73
N LEU A 27 19.34 -8.77 7.60
CA LEU A 27 20.21 -8.75 6.44
C LEU A 27 21.34 -9.80 6.59
N LYS A 28 21.65 -10.46 5.47
CA LYS A 28 22.80 -11.37 5.33
C LYS A 28 23.73 -10.89 4.21
N ARG A 29 25.03 -11.00 4.41
CA ARG A 29 26.01 -10.60 3.40
C ARG A 29 25.99 -11.57 2.20
N ARG A 30 25.93 -11.03 0.99
CA ARG A 30 26.04 -11.79 -0.28
C ARG A 30 26.94 -11.02 -1.24
N GLY A 31 28.21 -11.42 -1.26
CA GLY A 31 29.25 -10.69 -2.02
C GLY A 31 29.49 -9.29 -1.41
N ARG A 32 29.36 -8.25 -2.21
CA ARG A 32 29.50 -6.84 -1.80
C ARG A 32 28.22 -6.26 -1.20
N ASN A 33 27.07 -6.90 -1.41
CA ASN A 33 25.76 -6.41 -1.00
C ASN A 33 25.25 -7.14 0.22
N MET A 34 24.20 -6.55 0.86
CA MET A 34 23.41 -7.18 1.91
C MET A 34 22.07 -7.61 1.34
N VAL A 35 21.56 -8.79 1.71
CA VAL A 35 20.32 -9.36 1.18
C VAL A 35 19.43 -9.82 2.33
N GLY A 36 18.12 -9.56 2.24
CA GLY A 36 17.12 -9.98 3.22
C GLY A 36 15.76 -10.25 2.59
N LEU A 37 14.79 -10.64 3.43
CA LEU A 37 13.40 -10.70 3.04
C LEU A 37 12.83 -9.28 2.95
N CYS A 38 12.07 -9.00 1.90
CA CYS A 38 11.51 -7.67 1.68
C CYS A 38 10.49 -7.29 2.77
N PRO A 39 10.61 -6.10 3.38
CA PRO A 39 9.63 -5.63 4.35
C PRO A 39 8.37 -5.06 3.69
N PHE A 40 8.36 -4.92 2.36
CA PHE A 40 7.26 -4.28 1.60
C PHE A 40 6.35 -5.29 0.91
N HIS A 41 6.74 -6.56 0.80
CA HIS A 41 5.89 -7.64 0.30
C HIS A 41 6.24 -8.97 0.97
N GLY A 42 5.29 -9.90 0.98
CA GLY A 42 5.50 -11.24 1.55
C GLY A 42 6.29 -12.14 0.60
N GLU A 43 7.45 -12.65 1.04
CA GLU A 43 8.27 -13.59 0.28
C GLU A 43 8.95 -14.61 1.20
N LYS A 44 9.35 -15.76 0.65
CA LYS A 44 10.09 -16.80 1.38
C LYS A 44 11.56 -16.86 0.97
N THR A 45 11.91 -16.38 -0.21
CA THR A 45 13.25 -16.28 -0.76
C THR A 45 13.69 -14.83 -0.75
N PRO A 46 14.88 -14.51 -0.20
CA PRO A 46 15.34 -13.13 -0.12
C PRO A 46 15.52 -12.51 -1.51
N SER A 47 14.79 -11.44 -1.80
CA SER A 47 14.90 -10.64 -3.02
C SER A 47 15.21 -9.16 -2.77
N PHE A 48 15.26 -8.75 -1.50
CA PHE A 48 15.57 -7.39 -1.09
C PHE A 48 17.08 -7.22 -0.94
N ASN A 49 17.66 -6.38 -1.79
CA ASN A 49 19.09 -6.10 -1.82
C ASN A 49 19.39 -4.70 -1.33
N VAL A 50 20.41 -4.55 -0.50
CA VAL A 50 20.97 -3.28 -0.06
C VAL A 50 22.37 -3.16 -0.61
N TYR A 51 22.61 -2.09 -1.37
CA TYR A 51 23.87 -1.77 -2.04
C TYR A 51 24.65 -0.78 -1.17
N THR A 52 25.65 -1.27 -0.47
CA THR A 52 26.42 -0.46 0.50
C THR A 52 27.27 0.61 -0.19
N GLU A 53 27.72 0.36 -1.43
CA GLU A 53 28.61 1.26 -2.17
C GLU A 53 27.93 2.55 -2.60
N ASN A 54 26.65 2.48 -2.96
CA ASN A 54 25.88 3.65 -3.43
C ASN A 54 24.75 4.07 -2.50
N GLY A 55 24.66 3.50 -1.29
CA GLY A 55 23.67 3.87 -0.29
C GLY A 55 22.21 3.64 -0.70
N SER A 56 21.95 2.59 -1.52
CA SER A 56 20.62 2.33 -2.07
C SER A 56 20.10 0.92 -1.73
N PHE A 57 18.81 0.72 -1.95
CA PHE A 57 18.20 -0.61 -1.91
C PHE A 57 17.31 -0.83 -3.13
N TYR A 58 17.15 -2.11 -3.48
CA TYR A 58 16.19 -2.53 -4.50
C TYR A 58 15.67 -3.95 -4.21
N CYS A 59 14.36 -4.14 -4.36
CA CYS A 59 13.71 -5.44 -4.23
C CYS A 59 13.32 -6.00 -5.59
N PHE A 60 13.94 -7.10 -6.00
CA PHE A 60 13.62 -7.76 -7.27
C PHE A 60 12.26 -8.48 -7.28
N GLY A 61 11.62 -8.67 -6.10
CA GLY A 61 10.30 -9.29 -6.01
C GLY A 61 9.15 -8.32 -6.27
N CYS A 62 9.19 -7.12 -5.69
CA CYS A 62 8.11 -6.13 -5.82
C CYS A 62 8.50 -4.85 -6.57
N GLY A 63 9.77 -4.71 -7.01
CA GLY A 63 10.24 -3.55 -7.75
C GLY A 63 10.45 -2.28 -6.93
N VAL A 64 10.32 -2.33 -5.60
CA VAL A 64 10.53 -1.18 -4.72
C VAL A 64 12.02 -0.92 -4.57
N GLY A 65 12.43 0.33 -4.78
CA GLY A 65 13.81 0.77 -4.62
C GLY A 65 13.91 2.22 -4.13
N GLY A 66 15.12 2.64 -3.75
CA GLY A 66 15.40 3.98 -3.28
C GLY A 66 16.65 4.08 -2.42
N ASP A 67 16.86 5.26 -1.83
CA ASP A 67 17.88 5.54 -0.82
C ASP A 67 17.34 5.37 0.61
N VAL A 68 18.13 5.75 1.62
CA VAL A 68 17.74 5.65 3.04
C VAL A 68 16.50 6.50 3.36
N ILE A 69 16.33 7.66 2.71
CA ILE A 69 15.15 8.52 2.91
C ILE A 69 13.91 7.83 2.34
N SER A 70 14.00 7.33 1.11
CA SER A 70 12.94 6.57 0.44
C SER A 70 12.55 5.30 1.22
N PHE A 71 13.53 4.63 1.86
CA PHE A 71 13.27 3.49 2.72
C PHE A 71 12.41 3.89 3.93
N ILE A 72 12.80 4.94 4.66
CA ILE A 72 12.04 5.43 5.82
C ILE A 72 10.68 5.96 5.43
N MET A 73 10.55 6.68 4.30
CA MET A 73 9.24 7.10 3.78
C MET A 73 8.28 5.92 3.65
N ARG A 74 8.74 4.79 3.11
CA ARG A 74 7.90 3.60 2.88
C ARG A 74 7.68 2.78 4.15
N ILE A 75 8.73 2.54 4.94
CA ILE A 75 8.62 1.65 6.10
C ILE A 75 7.84 2.29 7.24
N GLU A 76 7.99 3.59 7.46
CA GLU A 76 7.29 4.36 8.49
C GLU A 76 6.02 5.06 7.97
N ASN A 77 5.73 4.92 6.65
CA ASN A 77 4.63 5.61 5.98
C ASN A 77 4.70 7.14 6.18
N LEU A 78 5.89 7.71 6.01
CA LEU A 78 6.17 9.13 6.15
C LEU A 78 6.24 9.79 4.78
N ASP A 79 6.01 11.12 4.75
CA ASP A 79 6.43 11.91 3.60
C ASP A 79 7.94 12.20 3.66
N TYR A 80 8.42 12.85 2.60
CA TYR A 80 9.83 13.17 2.46
C TYR A 80 10.37 14.00 3.63
N VAL A 81 9.65 15.03 4.05
CA VAL A 81 10.07 15.93 5.13
C VAL A 81 10.10 15.23 6.47
N ASP A 82 9.06 14.49 6.77
CA ASP A 82 8.96 13.73 8.03
C ASP A 82 10.02 12.61 8.06
N ALA A 83 10.35 11.99 6.93
CA ALA A 83 11.43 11.02 6.84
C ALA A 83 12.80 11.68 7.06
N VAL A 84 13.04 12.86 6.49
CA VAL A 84 14.26 13.64 6.73
C VAL A 84 14.36 14.07 8.20
N LYS A 85 13.28 14.55 8.81
CA LYS A 85 13.23 14.88 10.25
C LYS A 85 13.53 13.66 11.13
N TYR A 86 12.94 12.51 10.79
CA TYR A 86 13.16 11.25 11.50
C TYR A 86 14.64 10.85 11.48
N LEU A 87 15.27 10.89 10.29
CA LEU A 87 16.67 10.57 10.12
C LEU A 87 17.60 11.60 10.78
N ALA A 88 17.25 12.90 10.73
CA ALA A 88 17.99 13.97 11.41
C ALA A 88 17.98 13.77 12.93
N GLN A 89 16.81 13.47 13.50
CA GLN A 89 16.70 13.17 14.94
C GLN A 89 17.51 11.93 15.32
N ARG A 90 17.49 10.87 14.49
CA ARG A 90 18.28 9.66 14.70
C ARG A 90 19.78 9.93 14.70
N ALA A 91 20.23 10.83 13.81
CA ALA A 91 21.64 11.20 13.65
C ALA A 91 22.10 12.35 14.58
N GLY A 92 21.20 12.93 15.38
CA GLY A 92 21.50 14.11 16.20
C GLY A 92 21.82 15.36 15.37
N LEU A 93 21.25 15.48 14.18
CA LEU A 93 21.42 16.64 13.31
C LEU A 93 20.31 17.67 13.57
N GLU A 94 20.70 18.93 13.66
CA GLU A 94 19.76 20.04 13.72
C GLU A 94 19.19 20.31 12.32
N MET A 95 17.87 20.57 12.27
CA MET A 95 17.20 20.89 11.01
C MET A 95 17.60 22.29 10.53
N PRO A 96 17.91 22.46 9.23
CA PRO A 96 18.25 23.78 8.69
C PRO A 96 17.10 24.77 8.84
N GLU A 97 17.41 25.96 9.37
CA GLU A 97 16.46 27.07 9.40
C GLU A 97 16.24 27.59 7.96
N ASN A 98 14.97 27.72 7.52
CA ASN A 98 14.55 28.35 6.25
C ASN A 98 14.79 27.60 4.92
N SER A 99 14.97 26.30 4.89
CA SER A 99 15.32 25.58 3.63
C SER A 99 14.17 24.90 2.89
N TYR A 100 12.93 24.98 3.37
CA TYR A 100 11.82 24.18 2.82
C TYR A 100 10.64 25.04 2.37
N ASP A 101 10.09 24.77 1.18
CA ASP A 101 8.77 25.27 0.80
C ASP A 101 7.71 24.54 1.65
N ASP A 102 7.42 25.16 2.77
CA ASP A 102 6.65 24.66 3.88
C ASP A 102 5.13 24.56 3.56
N SER A 103 4.71 24.82 2.32
CA SER A 103 3.30 24.91 1.95
C SER A 103 2.55 23.59 2.19
N MET A 104 3.09 22.47 1.76
CA MET A 104 2.47 21.14 1.98
C MET A 104 2.60 20.68 3.42
N SER A 105 3.74 20.90 4.06
CA SER A 105 3.94 20.58 5.48
C SER A 105 3.03 21.46 6.36
N ARG A 106 2.93 22.75 6.07
CA ARG A 106 1.96 23.66 6.72
C ARG A 106 0.53 23.19 6.49
N LEU A 107 0.17 22.84 5.26
CA LEU A 107 -1.17 22.33 4.96
C LEU A 107 -1.47 21.05 5.75
N ARG A 108 -0.53 20.10 5.83
CA ARG A 108 -0.70 18.86 6.64
C ARG A 108 -0.90 19.19 8.11
N ASN A 109 -0.08 20.05 8.69
CA ASN A 109 -0.22 20.47 10.08
C ASN A 109 -1.58 21.15 10.32
N ARG A 110 -2.01 22.03 9.41
CA ARG A 110 -3.34 22.65 9.47
C ARG A 110 -4.47 21.63 9.35
N VAL A 111 -4.32 20.59 8.51
CA VAL A 111 -5.28 19.48 8.40
C VAL A 111 -5.35 18.67 9.69
N PHE A 112 -4.20 18.34 10.33
CA PHE A 112 -4.19 17.69 11.64
C PHE A 112 -4.90 18.54 12.72
N GLU A 113 -4.62 19.86 12.77
CA GLU A 113 -5.26 20.78 13.68
C GLU A 113 -6.77 20.85 13.44
N ALA A 114 -7.20 20.97 12.18
CA ALA A 114 -8.60 21.02 11.79
C ALA A 114 -9.34 19.72 12.19
N ASN A 115 -8.73 18.55 11.93
CA ASN A 115 -9.31 17.26 12.31
C ASN A 115 -9.44 17.13 13.84
N ARG A 116 -8.42 17.54 14.59
CA ARG A 116 -8.45 17.52 16.06
C ARG A 116 -9.55 18.42 16.61
N GLU A 117 -9.70 19.62 16.05
CA GLU A 117 -10.73 20.56 16.48
C GLU A 117 -12.14 20.09 16.05
N ALA A 118 -12.26 19.48 14.86
CA ALA A 118 -13.50 18.84 14.41
C ALA A 118 -13.91 17.68 15.34
N ALA A 119 -12.97 16.85 15.78
CA ALA A 119 -13.27 15.77 16.74
C ALA A 119 -13.81 16.31 18.07
N ARG A 120 -13.19 17.39 18.57
CA ARG A 120 -13.68 18.09 19.79
C ARG A 120 -15.07 18.66 19.59
N PHE A 121 -15.30 19.31 18.46
CA PHE A 121 -16.60 19.86 18.12
C PHE A 121 -17.69 18.78 18.06
N TYR A 122 -17.46 17.69 17.34
CA TYR A 122 -18.43 16.59 17.25
C TYR A 122 -18.69 15.92 18.60
N TYR A 123 -17.67 15.75 19.43
CA TYR A 123 -17.83 15.21 20.78
C TYR A 123 -18.63 16.19 21.68
N ALA A 124 -18.31 17.47 21.64
CA ALA A 124 -19.06 18.51 22.39
C ALA A 124 -20.53 18.59 21.94
N THR A 125 -20.77 18.51 20.61
CA THR A 125 -22.13 18.46 20.05
C THR A 125 -22.87 17.22 20.54
N LEU A 126 -22.24 16.03 20.57
CA LEU A 126 -22.85 14.81 21.11
C LEU A 126 -23.29 14.97 22.59
N CYS A 127 -22.46 15.63 23.37
CA CYS A 127 -22.72 15.86 24.80
C CYS A 127 -23.72 17.02 25.07
N SER A 128 -24.14 17.75 24.04
CA SER A 128 -25.09 18.88 24.15
C SER A 128 -26.53 18.42 23.90
N PRO A 129 -27.54 19.27 24.20
CA PRO A 129 -28.94 19.00 23.88
C PRO A 129 -29.18 18.69 22.39
N GLN A 130 -28.44 19.34 21.48
CA GLN A 130 -28.52 19.11 20.04
C GLN A 130 -28.04 17.70 19.63
N GLY A 131 -27.15 17.11 20.41
CA GLY A 131 -26.60 15.77 20.15
C GLY A 131 -27.42 14.63 20.76
N ARG A 132 -28.53 14.89 21.41
CA ARG A 132 -29.34 13.88 22.11
C ARG A 132 -29.69 12.70 21.24
N LYS A 133 -30.09 12.94 20.00
CA LYS A 133 -30.38 11.91 19.00
C LYS A 133 -29.18 10.96 18.77
N GLY A 134 -27.98 11.51 18.68
CA GLY A 134 -26.74 10.73 18.50
C GLY A 134 -26.37 9.93 19.75
N LEU A 135 -26.52 10.53 20.93
CA LEU A 135 -26.26 9.88 22.21
C LEU A 135 -27.23 8.72 22.46
N ASP A 136 -28.53 8.95 22.23
CA ASP A 136 -29.56 7.92 22.35
C ASP A 136 -29.31 6.75 21.38
N TYR A 137 -28.82 7.04 20.18
CA TYR A 137 -28.37 6.00 19.26
C TYR A 137 -27.26 5.14 19.86
N PHE A 138 -26.19 5.73 20.40
CA PHE A 138 -25.11 4.95 20.99
C PHE A 138 -25.58 4.14 22.21
N HIS A 139 -26.45 4.69 23.03
CA HIS A 139 -27.05 3.96 24.14
C HIS A 139 -27.97 2.81 23.67
N SER A 140 -28.77 3.03 22.60
CA SER A 140 -29.58 1.96 22.00
C SER A 140 -28.71 0.82 21.43
N ARG A 141 -27.45 1.15 21.05
CA ARG A 141 -26.43 0.17 20.69
C ARG A 141 -25.68 -0.40 21.90
N ALA A 142 -26.19 -0.16 23.13
CA ALA A 142 -25.60 -0.60 24.39
C ALA A 142 -24.15 -0.17 24.63
N LEU A 143 -23.73 0.98 24.07
CA LEU A 143 -22.42 1.54 24.37
C LEU A 143 -22.47 2.32 25.67
N SER A 144 -21.47 2.09 26.53
CA SER A 144 -21.29 2.84 27.77
C SER A 144 -20.68 4.23 27.51
N ASP A 145 -20.94 5.19 28.39
CA ASP A 145 -20.32 6.53 28.32
C ASP A 145 -18.80 6.46 28.37
N ARG A 146 -18.23 5.47 29.06
CA ARG A 146 -16.79 5.19 29.06
C ARG A 146 -16.29 4.83 27.67
N THR A 147 -17.02 3.99 26.95
CA THR A 147 -16.67 3.57 25.59
C THR A 147 -16.81 4.72 24.60
N ILE A 148 -17.93 5.48 24.70
CA ILE A 148 -18.16 6.69 23.88
C ILE A 148 -17.00 7.67 24.03
N ARG A 149 -16.56 7.92 25.27
CA ARG A 149 -15.42 8.80 25.58
C ARG A 149 -14.09 8.22 25.10
N HIS A 150 -13.87 6.91 25.29
CA HIS A 150 -12.64 6.24 24.90
C HIS A 150 -12.37 6.33 23.40
N PHE A 151 -13.40 6.14 22.58
CA PHE A 151 -13.30 6.25 21.12
C PHE A 151 -13.47 7.69 20.61
N GLY A 152 -13.79 8.65 21.48
CA GLY A 152 -14.06 10.04 21.10
C GLY A 152 -15.24 10.17 20.13
N LEU A 153 -16.27 9.32 20.30
CA LEU A 153 -17.43 9.32 19.42
C LEU A 153 -18.15 10.67 19.47
N GLY A 154 -18.69 11.09 18.33
CA GLY A 154 -19.30 12.40 18.20
C GLY A 154 -20.63 12.39 17.46
N TYR A 155 -21.19 13.59 17.26
CA TYR A 155 -22.36 13.80 16.43
C TYR A 155 -22.20 15.06 15.57
N ALA A 156 -22.45 14.93 14.29
CA ALA A 156 -22.64 16.02 13.37
C ALA A 156 -24.15 16.30 13.28
N ASP A 157 -24.56 17.49 13.65
CA ASP A 157 -25.97 17.92 13.61
C ASP A 157 -26.49 17.98 12.14
N ASP A 158 -27.75 18.30 11.97
CA ASP A 158 -28.41 18.39 10.66
C ASP A 158 -28.16 19.71 9.93
N ASN A 159 -27.47 20.65 10.55
CA ASN A 159 -27.10 21.93 9.94
C ASN A 159 -25.88 21.75 9.02
N TRP A 160 -25.97 22.31 7.83
CA TRP A 160 -24.96 22.18 6.78
C TRP A 160 -23.72 23.08 6.94
N SER A 161 -23.63 23.85 8.03
CA SER A 161 -22.56 24.83 8.24
C SER A 161 -22.05 24.93 9.68
N SER A 162 -22.52 24.09 10.59
CA SER A 162 -22.15 24.16 12.01
C SER A 162 -20.64 23.98 12.21
N LEU A 163 -20.05 22.93 11.66
CA LEU A 163 -18.62 22.67 11.75
C LEU A 163 -17.80 23.73 10.99
N CYS A 164 -18.19 24.06 9.75
CA CYS A 164 -17.48 25.07 8.96
C CYS A 164 -17.43 26.42 9.67
N ASN A 165 -18.56 26.86 10.25
CA ASN A 165 -18.61 28.12 10.99
C ASN A 165 -17.72 28.07 12.25
N HIS A 166 -17.77 26.96 13.00
CA HIS A 166 -16.91 26.76 14.16
C HIS A 166 -15.43 26.81 13.77
N LEU A 167 -15.01 26.08 12.76
CA LEU A 167 -13.60 26.04 12.33
C LEU A 167 -13.12 27.38 11.76
N LYS A 168 -13.98 28.10 11.02
CA LYS A 168 -13.68 29.46 10.55
C LYS A 168 -13.47 30.43 11.72
N SER A 169 -14.28 30.34 12.78
CA SER A 169 -14.09 31.17 13.98
C SER A 169 -12.76 30.87 14.70
N LYS A 170 -12.18 29.68 14.47
CA LYS A 170 -10.85 29.28 14.95
C LYS A 170 -9.72 29.65 13.96
N GLY A 171 -10.01 30.38 12.88
CA GLY A 171 -9.03 30.86 11.92
C GLY A 171 -8.62 29.85 10.82
N PHE A 172 -9.43 28.80 10.58
CA PHE A 172 -9.21 27.91 9.46
C PHE A 172 -9.76 28.47 8.15
N LYS A 173 -9.00 28.33 7.07
CA LYS A 173 -9.39 28.75 5.73
C LYS A 173 -10.26 27.70 5.03
N ASP A 174 -11.14 28.14 4.13
CA ASP A 174 -11.99 27.24 3.33
C ASP A 174 -11.19 26.16 2.58
N SER A 175 -10.02 26.54 2.04
CA SER A 175 -9.12 25.61 1.34
C SER A 175 -8.56 24.53 2.26
N GLU A 176 -8.24 24.85 3.52
CA GLU A 176 -7.77 23.90 4.52
C GLU A 176 -8.86 22.90 4.90
N LEU A 177 -10.10 23.38 5.08
CA LEU A 177 -11.26 22.53 5.43
C LEU A 177 -11.64 21.59 4.29
N VAL A 178 -11.52 22.05 3.04
CA VAL A 178 -11.72 21.20 1.85
C VAL A 178 -10.59 20.18 1.71
N ALA A 179 -9.32 20.58 1.96
CA ALA A 179 -8.18 19.67 1.94
C ALA A 179 -8.28 18.59 3.03
N ALA A 180 -8.82 18.94 4.22
CA ALA A 180 -9.12 18.00 5.30
C ALA A 180 -10.34 17.10 5.00
N ASN A 181 -11.07 17.35 3.91
CA ASN A 181 -12.32 16.69 3.57
C ASN A 181 -13.40 16.79 4.69
N LEU A 182 -13.35 17.88 5.47
CA LEU A 182 -14.35 18.26 6.47
C LEU A 182 -15.46 19.10 5.82
N ALA A 183 -15.17 19.74 4.71
CA ALA A 183 -16.07 20.58 3.94
C ALA A 183 -16.09 20.22 2.46
N VAL A 184 -17.18 20.59 1.78
CA VAL A 184 -17.38 20.42 0.35
C VAL A 184 -17.64 21.79 -0.29
N LYS A 185 -17.03 22.06 -1.44
CA LYS A 185 -17.30 23.28 -2.23
C LYS A 185 -18.73 23.24 -2.80
N ARG A 186 -19.43 24.37 -2.74
CA ARG A 186 -20.75 24.51 -3.37
C ARG A 186 -20.59 24.50 -4.90
N ARG A 187 -21.50 23.82 -5.60
CA ARG A 187 -21.49 23.73 -7.07
C ARG A 187 -21.59 25.09 -7.76
N ASN A 188 -22.25 26.06 -7.12
CA ASN A 188 -22.45 27.41 -7.65
C ASN A 188 -21.27 28.36 -7.39
N GLY A 189 -20.09 27.83 -7.01
CA GLY A 189 -18.83 28.58 -6.91
C GLY A 189 -18.62 29.36 -5.61
N ASN A 190 -19.64 29.69 -4.83
CA ASN A 190 -19.50 30.51 -3.65
C ASN A 190 -19.67 29.72 -2.33
N GLY A 191 -18.55 29.53 -1.60
CA GLY A 191 -18.51 29.00 -0.27
C GLY A 191 -18.42 27.47 -0.16
N ILE A 192 -18.41 27.02 1.08
CA ILE A 192 -18.33 25.62 1.47
C ILE A 192 -19.50 25.23 2.37
N TYR A 193 -19.70 23.94 2.55
CA TYR A 193 -20.66 23.38 3.53
C TYR A 193 -20.09 22.12 4.16
N ASP A 194 -20.65 21.73 5.32
CA ASP A 194 -20.18 20.58 6.09
C ASP A 194 -20.35 19.28 5.30
N ARG A 195 -19.31 18.47 5.27
CA ARG A 195 -19.35 17.17 4.61
C ARG A 195 -20.23 16.15 5.34
N PHE A 196 -20.27 16.24 6.66
CA PHE A 196 -21.01 15.32 7.52
C PHE A 196 -22.17 16.09 8.18
N THR A 197 -23.39 15.60 7.98
CA THR A 197 -24.62 16.16 8.55
C THR A 197 -25.55 15.04 8.99
N ASP A 198 -26.26 15.21 10.11
CA ASP A 198 -27.14 14.21 10.74
C ASP A 198 -26.48 12.82 10.85
N ARG A 199 -25.24 12.80 11.39
CA ARG A 199 -24.45 11.56 11.51
C ARG A 199 -23.83 11.40 12.88
N VAL A 200 -23.84 10.17 13.40
CA VAL A 200 -22.92 9.79 14.48
C VAL A 200 -21.53 9.61 13.88
N MET A 201 -20.51 10.13 14.60
CA MET A 201 -19.15 10.30 14.08
C MET A 201 -18.17 9.39 14.80
N PHE A 202 -17.27 8.80 14.00
CA PHE A 202 -16.21 7.87 14.42
C PHE A 202 -14.86 8.49 14.01
N PRO A 203 -14.10 9.07 14.95
CA PRO A 203 -12.76 9.56 14.63
C PRO A 203 -11.84 8.40 14.25
N ILE A 204 -11.07 8.56 13.17
CA ILE A 204 -10.03 7.63 12.76
C ILE A 204 -8.71 8.20 13.25
N ILE A 205 -8.00 7.44 14.08
CA ILE A 205 -6.80 7.88 14.79
C ILE A 205 -5.60 7.07 14.27
N ASP A 206 -4.52 7.77 13.93
CA ASP A 206 -3.27 7.15 13.48
C ASP A 206 -2.50 6.52 14.66
N LEU A 207 -1.39 5.85 14.34
CA LEU A 207 -0.53 5.21 15.34
C LEU A 207 0.16 6.19 16.30
N ARG A 208 0.19 7.48 15.97
CA ARG A 208 0.77 8.55 16.81
C ARG A 208 -0.27 9.24 17.69
N GLY A 209 -1.55 8.90 17.54
CA GLY A 209 -2.66 9.50 18.30
C GLY A 209 -3.30 10.72 17.63
N ASN A 210 -2.96 11.04 16.38
CA ASN A 210 -3.58 12.13 15.65
C ASN A 210 -4.90 11.69 15.04
N VAL A 211 -5.91 12.55 15.08
CA VAL A 211 -7.14 12.35 14.30
C VAL A 211 -6.84 12.67 12.84
N ILE A 212 -6.94 11.68 11.97
CA ILE A 212 -6.58 11.78 10.54
C ILE A 212 -7.79 11.81 9.61
N ALA A 213 -8.95 11.29 10.07
CA ALA A 213 -10.15 11.17 9.27
C ALA A 213 -11.37 10.90 10.17
N PHE A 214 -12.54 10.79 9.53
CA PHE A 214 -13.80 10.43 10.17
C PHE A 214 -14.60 9.44 9.35
N GLY A 215 -15.28 8.52 10.04
CA GLY A 215 -16.45 7.82 9.54
C GLY A 215 -17.71 8.47 10.09
N GLY A 216 -18.78 8.51 9.31
CA GLY A 216 -20.05 9.06 9.75
C GLY A 216 -21.22 8.16 9.36
N ARG A 217 -22.01 7.65 10.33
CA ARG A 217 -23.23 6.87 10.06
C ARG A 217 -24.44 7.77 10.14
N ILE A 218 -25.24 7.80 9.08
CA ILE A 218 -26.44 8.63 9.01
C ILE A 218 -27.50 8.16 10.00
N MET A 219 -28.24 9.11 10.56
CA MET A 219 -29.31 8.87 11.53
C MET A 219 -30.71 8.80 10.92
N SER A 220 -30.81 9.05 9.61
CA SER A 220 -32.03 8.91 8.80
C SER A 220 -31.89 7.74 7.80
N ASP A 221 -32.92 7.47 6.99
CA ASP A 221 -32.90 6.45 5.94
C ASP A 221 -32.19 6.90 4.65
N ALA A 222 -31.59 8.08 4.66
CA ALA A 222 -30.86 8.59 3.51
C ALA A 222 -29.59 7.76 3.23
N LYS A 223 -29.17 7.73 1.96
CA LYS A 223 -27.94 7.03 1.54
C LYS A 223 -26.81 8.04 1.27
N PRO A 224 -25.55 7.66 1.48
CA PRO A 224 -25.08 6.36 1.97
C PRO A 224 -25.22 6.22 3.49
N LYS A 225 -25.47 4.99 3.97
CA LYS A 225 -25.56 4.66 5.40
C LYS A 225 -24.29 5.04 6.15
N TYR A 226 -23.12 4.70 5.61
CA TYR A 226 -21.82 5.15 6.09
C TYR A 226 -21.14 6.03 5.05
N LEU A 227 -20.62 7.16 5.51
CA LEU A 227 -19.79 8.08 4.74
C LEU A 227 -18.42 8.19 5.41
N ASN A 228 -17.37 7.95 4.67
CA ASN A 228 -16.00 8.08 5.15
C ASN A 228 -15.29 9.28 4.51
N THR A 229 -14.34 9.87 5.23
CA THR A 229 -13.40 10.83 4.68
C THR A 229 -12.72 10.22 3.44
N SER A 230 -12.62 10.97 2.34
CA SER A 230 -11.81 10.59 1.18
C SER A 230 -10.32 10.74 1.51
N ASP A 231 -9.43 10.26 0.65
CA ASP A 231 -8.00 10.45 0.84
C ASP A 231 -7.65 11.95 0.94
N THR A 232 -6.78 12.28 1.88
CA THR A 232 -6.33 13.65 2.20
C THR A 232 -4.81 13.68 2.32
N PRO A 233 -4.18 14.84 2.47
CA PRO A 233 -2.73 14.93 2.73
C PRO A 233 -2.25 14.15 3.96
N VAL A 234 -3.15 13.79 4.91
CA VAL A 234 -2.82 13.06 6.15
C VAL A 234 -3.48 11.69 6.26
N PHE A 235 -4.27 11.28 5.29
CA PHE A 235 -5.06 10.05 5.36
C PHE A 235 -5.18 9.34 4.02
N LYS A 236 -4.90 8.04 3.99
CA LYS A 236 -5.17 7.11 2.89
C LYS A 236 -5.95 5.91 3.43
N LYS A 237 -7.13 5.63 2.86
CA LYS A 237 -7.97 4.49 3.30
C LYS A 237 -7.26 3.16 3.15
N SER A 238 -6.51 2.98 2.07
CA SER A 238 -5.80 1.74 1.76
C SER A 238 -4.68 1.40 2.73
N ALA A 239 -4.16 2.39 3.46
CA ALA A 239 -2.98 2.26 4.32
C ALA A 239 -3.28 2.41 5.83
N ASN A 240 -4.54 2.57 6.21
CA ASN A 240 -4.95 2.76 7.60
C ASN A 240 -6.03 1.75 8.02
N LEU A 241 -6.14 1.52 9.33
CA LEU A 241 -7.13 0.65 9.96
C LEU A 241 -7.77 1.37 11.14
N PHE A 242 -9.07 1.19 11.32
CA PHE A 242 -9.77 1.70 12.51
C PHE A 242 -9.31 0.97 13.76
N SER A 243 -9.06 1.70 14.83
CA SER A 243 -8.67 1.21 16.17
C SER A 243 -7.31 0.49 16.25
N LEU A 244 -6.46 0.54 15.22
CA LEU A 244 -5.11 -0.05 15.31
C LEU A 244 -4.24 0.67 16.37
N ASN A 245 -4.46 1.97 16.59
CA ASN A 245 -3.84 2.74 17.67
C ASN A 245 -4.13 2.16 19.07
N ASN A 246 -5.33 1.58 19.29
CA ASN A 246 -5.68 0.88 20.50
C ASN A 246 -5.12 -0.54 20.50
N ALA A 247 -5.30 -1.25 19.39
CA ALA A 247 -4.92 -2.66 19.25
C ALA A 247 -3.42 -2.91 19.43
N LYS A 248 -2.54 -2.01 18.97
CA LYS A 248 -1.08 -2.12 19.15
C LYS A 248 -0.64 -2.17 20.62
N ASN A 249 -1.44 -1.56 21.51
CA ASN A 249 -1.15 -1.48 22.95
C ASN A 249 -1.80 -2.63 23.75
N SER A 250 -2.49 -3.57 23.09
CA SER A 250 -3.19 -4.69 23.75
C SER A 250 -2.26 -5.74 24.37
N GLY A 251 -0.96 -5.70 24.08
CA GLY A 251 0.00 -6.73 24.46
C GLY A 251 -0.17 -8.07 23.75
N LYS A 252 -1.08 -8.17 22.78
CA LYS A 252 -1.39 -9.40 22.03
C LYS A 252 -0.76 -9.35 20.64
N ARG A 253 -0.23 -10.49 20.18
CA ARG A 253 0.25 -10.68 18.82
C ARG A 253 -0.84 -11.25 17.88
N THR A 254 -2.12 -11.10 18.27
CA THR A 254 -3.30 -11.52 17.51
C THR A 254 -4.22 -10.32 17.33
N LEU A 255 -4.67 -10.04 16.11
CA LEU A 255 -5.70 -9.04 15.82
C LEU A 255 -7.03 -9.70 15.50
N ILE A 256 -8.14 -9.06 15.90
CA ILE A 256 -9.51 -9.43 15.52
C ILE A 256 -9.93 -8.44 14.42
N LEU A 257 -10.09 -8.92 13.20
CA LEU A 257 -10.49 -8.11 12.05
C LEU A 257 -12.00 -8.16 11.86
N CYS A 258 -12.68 -7.07 12.21
CA CYS A 258 -14.11 -6.87 12.05
C CYS A 258 -14.44 -6.13 10.73
N GLU A 259 -15.71 -6.11 10.33
CA GLU A 259 -16.15 -5.44 9.10
C GLU A 259 -16.32 -3.93 9.29
N GLY A 260 -16.87 -3.49 10.44
CA GLY A 260 -17.26 -2.12 10.68
C GLY A 260 -16.81 -1.51 12.01
N TYR A 261 -17.06 -0.20 12.13
CA TYR A 261 -16.72 0.58 13.33
C TYR A 261 -17.45 0.07 14.58
N MET A 262 -18.76 -0.24 14.45
CA MET A 262 -19.59 -0.66 15.57
C MET A 262 -19.13 -2.00 16.13
N ASP A 263 -18.75 -2.93 15.26
CA ASP A 263 -18.28 -4.24 15.67
C ASP A 263 -17.00 -4.14 16.48
N VAL A 264 -16.03 -3.33 16.00
CA VAL A 264 -14.79 -3.05 16.73
C VAL A 264 -15.07 -2.45 18.09
N ILE A 265 -15.97 -1.47 18.18
CA ILE A 265 -16.29 -0.78 19.42
C ILE A 265 -16.97 -1.75 20.41
N ALA A 266 -17.92 -2.57 19.94
CA ALA A 266 -18.59 -3.57 20.76
C ALA A 266 -17.65 -4.66 21.27
N VAL A 267 -16.79 -5.18 20.39
CA VAL A 267 -15.75 -6.18 20.73
C VAL A 267 -14.73 -5.59 21.71
N ASN A 268 -14.33 -4.33 21.52
CA ASN A 268 -13.44 -3.62 22.43
C ASN A 268 -14.09 -3.40 23.79
N GLN A 269 -15.36 -2.95 23.83
CA GLN A 269 -16.13 -2.80 25.08
C GLN A 269 -16.26 -4.12 25.84
N ALA A 270 -16.35 -5.24 25.14
CA ALA A 270 -16.35 -6.59 25.72
C ALA A 270 -14.98 -7.04 26.27
N GLY A 271 -13.94 -6.18 26.20
CA GLY A 271 -12.60 -6.44 26.74
C GLY A 271 -11.58 -6.95 25.72
N PHE A 272 -11.92 -7.02 24.43
CA PHE A 272 -11.02 -7.46 23.36
C PHE A 272 -10.43 -6.23 22.64
N THR A 273 -9.44 -5.59 23.27
CA THR A 273 -8.85 -4.33 22.82
C THR A 273 -7.99 -4.46 21.54
N ASN A 274 -7.77 -5.67 21.05
CA ASN A 274 -7.05 -5.99 19.82
C ASN A 274 -7.95 -6.07 18.57
N ALA A 275 -9.16 -5.50 18.62
CA ALA A 275 -10.07 -5.42 17.48
C ALA A 275 -9.73 -4.25 16.56
N VAL A 276 -9.80 -4.50 15.24
CA VAL A 276 -9.55 -3.52 14.17
C VAL A 276 -10.56 -3.71 13.03
N ALA A 277 -10.77 -2.67 12.21
CA ALA A 277 -11.57 -2.80 10.98
C ALA A 277 -10.94 -2.06 9.81
N THR A 278 -11.35 -2.46 8.59
CA THR A 278 -11.11 -1.68 7.37
C THR A 278 -11.98 -0.42 7.35
N LEU A 279 -11.72 0.49 6.41
CA LEU A 279 -12.33 1.83 6.40
C LEU A 279 -13.39 1.98 5.29
N GLY A 280 -14.31 1.01 5.21
CA GLY A 280 -15.37 1.01 4.20
C GLY A 280 -14.89 0.64 2.80
N THR A 281 -13.79 -0.09 2.72
CA THR A 281 -13.23 -0.69 1.51
C THR A 281 -12.86 -2.14 1.78
N ALA A 282 -12.72 -2.96 0.75
CA ALA A 282 -12.12 -4.28 0.92
C ALA A 282 -10.70 -4.17 1.50
N LEU A 283 -10.28 -5.20 2.22
CA LEU A 283 -8.93 -5.30 2.77
C LEU A 283 -7.87 -5.18 1.66
N THR A 284 -6.84 -4.39 1.91
CA THR A 284 -5.73 -4.17 0.97
C THR A 284 -4.46 -4.89 1.40
N GLY A 285 -3.52 -5.07 0.47
CA GLY A 285 -2.19 -5.59 0.78
C GLY A 285 -1.41 -4.68 1.73
N GLU A 286 -1.54 -3.35 1.60
CA GLU A 286 -0.90 -2.37 2.50
C GLU A 286 -1.40 -2.52 3.94
N GLN A 287 -2.72 -2.69 4.12
CA GLN A 287 -3.30 -2.94 5.44
C GLN A 287 -2.84 -4.29 6.03
N ALA A 288 -2.70 -5.34 5.22
CA ALA A 288 -2.20 -6.63 5.68
C ALA A 288 -0.72 -6.56 6.11
N VAL A 289 0.12 -5.86 5.35
CA VAL A 289 1.52 -5.57 5.74
C VAL A 289 1.57 -4.75 7.03
N LEU A 290 0.69 -3.76 7.18
CA LEU A 290 0.57 -2.98 8.41
C LEU A 290 0.19 -3.86 9.61
N MET A 291 -0.79 -4.77 9.46
CA MET A 291 -1.16 -5.73 10.52
C MET A 291 0.01 -6.62 10.91
N LYS A 292 0.81 -7.09 9.94
CA LYS A 292 1.96 -7.98 10.19
C LYS A 292 3.01 -7.36 11.11
N ARG A 293 3.16 -6.06 11.13
CA ARG A 293 4.07 -5.36 12.07
C ARG A 293 3.65 -5.53 13.54
N TYR A 294 2.33 -5.65 13.79
CA TYR A 294 1.75 -5.68 15.13
C TYR A 294 1.22 -7.05 15.55
N ALA A 295 1.06 -7.99 14.61
CA ALA A 295 0.49 -9.30 14.89
C ALA A 295 1.16 -10.41 14.06
N ASP A 296 1.10 -11.63 14.57
CA ASP A 296 1.47 -12.85 13.87
C ASP A 296 0.24 -13.61 13.38
N GLU A 297 -0.91 -13.32 13.98
CA GLU A 297 -2.19 -13.96 13.70
C GLU A 297 -3.31 -12.93 13.54
N VAL A 298 -4.21 -13.17 12.60
CA VAL A 298 -5.45 -12.40 12.41
C VAL A 298 -6.64 -13.35 12.45
N ILE A 299 -7.61 -13.04 13.31
CA ILE A 299 -8.90 -13.72 13.38
C ILE A 299 -9.89 -12.85 12.61
N ILE A 300 -10.36 -13.33 11.45
CA ILE A 300 -11.39 -12.65 10.67
C ILE A 300 -12.73 -12.89 11.36
N CYS A 301 -13.41 -11.82 11.72
CA CYS A 301 -14.72 -11.79 12.38
C CYS A 301 -15.65 -10.86 11.59
N TYR A 302 -16.00 -11.28 10.37
CA TYR A 302 -16.91 -10.56 9.48
C TYR A 302 -18.36 -11.02 9.67
N ASP A 303 -19.29 -10.27 9.08
CA ASP A 303 -20.72 -10.58 9.11
C ASP A 303 -20.99 -12.00 8.59
N ALA A 304 -21.98 -12.66 9.14
CA ALA A 304 -22.35 -14.04 8.75
C ALA A 304 -23.07 -14.13 7.40
N ASP A 305 -23.47 -12.99 6.82
CA ASP A 305 -24.19 -12.92 5.55
C ASP A 305 -23.29 -13.25 4.33
N GLU A 306 -23.90 -13.33 3.16
CA GLU A 306 -23.20 -13.67 1.91
C GLU A 306 -22.09 -12.65 1.55
N ALA A 307 -22.31 -11.36 1.87
CA ALA A 307 -21.34 -10.31 1.59
C ALA A 307 -20.10 -10.47 2.48
N GLY A 308 -20.28 -10.70 3.79
CA GLY A 308 -19.20 -10.96 4.75
C GLY A 308 -18.44 -12.26 4.41
N GLN A 309 -19.14 -13.31 3.96
CA GLN A 309 -18.50 -14.56 3.50
C GLN A 309 -17.63 -14.34 2.26
N LYS A 310 -18.08 -13.52 1.29
CA LYS A 310 -17.29 -13.14 0.10
C LYS A 310 -16.10 -12.27 0.51
N ALA A 311 -16.28 -11.35 1.45
CA ALA A 311 -15.21 -10.52 2.00
C ALA A 311 -14.15 -11.38 2.71
N THR A 312 -14.56 -12.33 3.55
CA THR A 312 -13.69 -13.32 4.20
C THR A 312 -12.86 -14.11 3.19
N ALA A 313 -13.49 -14.62 2.14
CA ALA A 313 -12.81 -15.40 1.10
C ALA A 313 -11.73 -14.57 0.36
N ARG A 314 -11.94 -13.26 0.19
CA ARG A 314 -10.96 -12.33 -0.41
C ARG A 314 -9.84 -11.95 0.57
N ALA A 315 -10.15 -11.78 1.86
CA ALA A 315 -9.20 -11.36 2.88
C ALA A 315 -8.16 -12.46 3.19
N ILE A 316 -8.55 -13.73 3.24
CA ILE A 316 -7.67 -14.86 3.56
C ILE A 316 -6.37 -14.85 2.73
N PRO A 317 -6.40 -14.86 1.38
CA PRO A 317 -5.17 -14.89 0.59
C PRO A 317 -4.31 -13.63 0.78
N ILE A 318 -4.91 -12.46 0.98
CA ILE A 318 -4.18 -11.19 1.19
C ILE A 318 -3.38 -11.26 2.50
N LEU A 319 -4.02 -11.71 3.58
CA LEU A 319 -3.37 -11.85 4.90
C LEU A 319 -2.28 -12.93 4.88
N ARG A 320 -2.56 -14.09 4.28
CA ARG A 320 -1.58 -15.18 4.16
C ARG A 320 -0.35 -14.78 3.34
N ASN A 321 -0.55 -14.08 2.24
CA ASN A 321 0.54 -13.58 1.39
C ASN A 321 1.43 -12.56 2.14
N SER A 322 0.89 -11.88 3.14
CA SER A 322 1.67 -10.99 4.03
C SER A 322 2.35 -11.74 5.19
N GLY A 323 2.28 -13.07 5.24
CA GLY A 323 2.93 -13.89 6.27
C GLY A 323 2.17 -13.95 7.60
N LEU A 324 0.86 -13.64 7.61
CA LEU A 324 0.00 -13.75 8.78
C LEU A 324 -0.64 -15.13 8.87
N ASN A 325 -0.74 -15.67 10.09
CA ASN A 325 -1.62 -16.81 10.36
C ASN A 325 -3.07 -16.32 10.37
N VAL A 326 -3.95 -17.05 9.68
CA VAL A 326 -5.35 -16.63 9.52
C VAL A 326 -6.26 -17.65 10.17
N LYS A 327 -7.13 -17.16 11.06
CA LYS A 327 -8.27 -17.90 11.60
C LYS A 327 -9.56 -17.21 11.18
N VAL A 328 -10.64 -17.96 11.15
CA VAL A 328 -11.96 -17.42 10.82
C VAL A 328 -12.91 -17.76 11.96
N LEU A 329 -13.51 -16.73 12.54
CA LEU A 329 -14.56 -16.85 13.52
C LEU A 329 -15.91 -16.85 12.81
N THR A 330 -16.66 -17.92 12.96
CA THR A 330 -18.06 -17.98 12.51
C THR A 330 -18.98 -17.67 13.67
N ILE A 331 -19.81 -16.65 13.53
CA ILE A 331 -20.82 -16.28 14.52
C ILE A 331 -21.99 -17.28 14.39
N PRO A 332 -22.30 -18.07 15.43
CA PRO A 332 -23.31 -19.14 15.34
C PRO A 332 -24.75 -18.62 15.45
N SER A 333 -24.96 -17.44 16.01
CA SER A 333 -26.26 -16.79 16.16
C SER A 333 -26.09 -15.27 16.14
N GLY A 334 -26.99 -14.57 15.45
CA GLY A 334 -26.86 -13.13 15.17
C GLY A 334 -26.18 -12.89 13.82
N LYS A 335 -26.18 -11.64 13.39
CA LYS A 335 -25.65 -11.23 12.09
C LYS A 335 -24.16 -10.89 12.18
N ASP A 336 -23.78 -10.22 13.25
CA ASP A 336 -22.46 -9.64 13.46
C ASP A 336 -21.98 -9.84 14.92
N PRO A 337 -20.70 -9.55 15.25
CA PRO A 337 -20.17 -9.66 16.62
C PRO A 337 -20.91 -8.83 17.65
N ASP A 338 -21.39 -7.63 17.29
CA ASP A 338 -22.13 -6.73 18.17
C ASP A 338 -23.46 -7.36 18.60
N GLU A 339 -24.25 -7.89 17.64
CA GLU A 339 -25.50 -8.58 17.95
C GLU A 339 -25.27 -9.85 18.79
N PHE A 340 -24.22 -10.64 18.47
CA PHE A 340 -23.90 -11.83 19.24
C PHE A 340 -23.60 -11.50 20.71
N ILE A 341 -22.70 -10.56 20.97
CA ILE A 341 -22.31 -10.19 22.34
C ILE A 341 -23.52 -9.68 23.12
N LYS A 342 -24.36 -8.83 22.52
CA LYS A 342 -25.57 -8.29 23.13
C LYS A 342 -26.62 -9.37 23.44
N SER A 343 -26.80 -10.34 22.53
CA SER A 343 -27.78 -11.41 22.71
C SER A 343 -27.52 -12.28 23.94
N LYS A 344 -26.26 -12.30 24.42
CA LYS A 344 -25.84 -13.05 25.61
C LYS A 344 -25.82 -12.21 26.90
N GLY A 345 -26.18 -10.95 26.83
CA GLY A 345 -26.21 -10.05 27.98
C GLY A 345 -24.89 -10.01 28.74
N ASN A 346 -24.93 -10.23 30.05
CA ASN A 346 -23.74 -10.20 30.91
C ASN A 346 -22.72 -11.31 30.57
N ASP A 347 -23.15 -12.42 29.99
CA ASP A 347 -22.30 -13.54 29.58
C ASP A 347 -21.66 -13.31 28.18
N GLY A 348 -22.02 -12.24 27.49
CA GLY A 348 -21.55 -11.89 26.16
C GLY A 348 -20.03 -11.94 26.00
N PRO A 349 -19.25 -11.28 26.85
CA PRO A 349 -17.78 -11.33 26.78
C PRO A 349 -17.21 -12.75 26.94
N ALA A 350 -17.76 -13.54 27.90
CA ALA A 350 -17.30 -14.91 28.13
C ALA A 350 -17.68 -15.84 26.95
N ALA A 351 -18.89 -15.68 26.40
CA ALA A 351 -19.35 -16.43 25.24
C ALA A 351 -18.51 -16.10 24.00
N PHE A 352 -18.18 -14.83 23.76
CA PHE A 352 -17.34 -14.41 22.64
C PHE A 352 -15.90 -14.92 22.80
N LYS A 353 -15.37 -14.90 24.03
CA LYS A 353 -14.07 -15.52 24.32
C LYS A 353 -14.06 -17.01 23.97
N ALA A 354 -15.09 -17.75 24.38
CA ALA A 354 -15.20 -19.18 24.08
C ALA A 354 -15.28 -19.45 22.56
N LEU A 355 -15.87 -18.53 21.77
CA LEU A 355 -15.83 -18.63 20.31
C LEU A 355 -14.43 -18.36 19.76
N LEU A 356 -13.73 -17.36 20.27
CA LEU A 356 -12.34 -17.06 19.87
C LEU A 356 -11.40 -18.23 20.18
N ASP A 357 -11.56 -18.87 21.35
CA ASP A 357 -10.75 -20.02 21.76
C ASP A 357 -11.01 -21.27 20.91
N LYS A 358 -12.20 -21.37 20.31
CA LYS A 358 -12.63 -22.48 19.44
C LYS A 358 -12.49 -22.18 17.95
N CYS A 359 -12.13 -20.96 17.56
CA CYS A 359 -12.08 -20.62 16.15
C CYS A 359 -11.01 -21.46 15.42
N GLY A 360 -11.44 -22.13 14.35
CA GLY A 360 -10.59 -22.94 13.49
C GLY A 360 -9.71 -22.07 12.59
N ASN A 361 -8.65 -22.67 12.07
CA ASN A 361 -7.89 -21.99 11.03
C ASN A 361 -8.74 -21.87 9.74
N ASP A 362 -8.29 -21.08 8.80
CA ASP A 362 -9.03 -20.82 7.56
C ASP A 362 -9.19 -22.07 6.69
N VAL A 363 -8.33 -23.09 6.83
CA VAL A 363 -8.47 -24.36 6.12
C VAL A 363 -9.71 -25.10 6.62
N GLU A 364 -9.89 -25.18 7.95
CA GLU A 364 -11.09 -25.81 8.54
C GLU A 364 -12.37 -25.08 8.15
N TYR A 365 -12.36 -23.75 8.21
CA TYR A 365 -13.49 -22.93 7.76
C TYR A 365 -13.84 -23.23 6.28
N ARG A 366 -12.84 -23.25 5.40
CA ARG A 366 -13.04 -23.50 3.97
C ARG A 366 -13.49 -24.92 3.69
N LEU A 367 -12.95 -25.91 4.38
CA LEU A 367 -13.40 -27.31 4.28
C LEU A 367 -14.86 -27.45 4.73
N GLN A 368 -15.25 -26.83 5.85
CA GLN A 368 -16.64 -26.85 6.32
C GLN A 368 -17.58 -26.17 5.31
N LYS A 369 -17.16 -25.06 4.71
CA LYS A 369 -17.96 -24.40 3.67
C LYS A 369 -18.14 -25.28 2.43
N LEU A 370 -17.07 -25.93 1.97
CA LEU A 370 -17.16 -26.91 0.88
C LEU A 370 -18.10 -28.07 1.23
N LYS A 371 -18.00 -28.59 2.47
CA LYS A 371 -18.88 -29.68 2.94
C LYS A 371 -20.34 -29.27 2.92
N ASN A 372 -20.66 -28.03 3.28
CA ASN A 372 -22.04 -27.52 3.27
C ASN A 372 -22.56 -27.25 1.84
N ALA A 373 -21.67 -27.04 0.86
CA ALA A 373 -22.04 -26.79 -0.53
C ALA A 373 -22.34 -28.06 -1.32
N HIS A 374 -21.91 -29.22 -0.84
CA HIS A 374 -22.10 -30.52 -1.50
C HIS A 374 -22.95 -31.45 -0.65
N ASN A 375 -23.85 -32.20 -1.29
CA ASN A 375 -24.58 -33.25 -0.60
C ASN A 375 -23.71 -34.51 -0.45
N ILE A 376 -22.95 -34.57 0.65
CA ILE A 376 -21.99 -35.64 0.94
C ILE A 376 -22.64 -37.00 1.23
N GLN A 377 -23.98 -37.08 1.34
CA GLN A 377 -24.73 -38.34 1.48
C GLN A 377 -24.84 -39.05 0.12
N LEU A 378 -24.79 -38.32 -0.98
CA LEU A 378 -24.76 -38.86 -2.32
C LEU A 378 -23.32 -39.09 -2.79
N THR A 379 -23.08 -40.19 -3.50
CA THR A 379 -21.76 -40.57 -4.01
C THR A 379 -21.15 -39.44 -4.89
N GLU A 380 -21.96 -38.87 -5.78
CA GLU A 380 -21.52 -37.75 -6.65
C GLU A 380 -21.11 -36.52 -5.85
N GLY A 381 -21.93 -36.10 -4.88
CA GLY A 381 -21.64 -34.98 -4.01
C GLY A 381 -20.41 -35.22 -3.12
N LYS A 382 -20.21 -36.45 -2.66
CA LYS A 382 -19.02 -36.87 -1.92
C LYS A 382 -17.75 -36.78 -2.76
N VAL A 383 -17.79 -37.23 -4.03
CA VAL A 383 -16.67 -37.16 -4.96
C VAL A 383 -16.36 -35.70 -5.28
N ALA A 384 -17.36 -34.86 -5.60
CA ALA A 384 -17.19 -33.45 -5.88
C ALA A 384 -16.56 -32.71 -4.68
N PHE A 385 -17.03 -32.97 -3.46
CA PHE A 385 -16.41 -32.41 -2.25
C PHE A 385 -14.94 -32.83 -2.12
N LEU A 386 -14.63 -34.13 -2.31
CA LEU A 386 -13.24 -34.63 -2.18
C LEU A 386 -12.29 -34.00 -3.21
N GLU A 387 -12.77 -33.80 -4.43
CA GLU A 387 -11.97 -33.10 -5.47
C GLU A 387 -11.65 -31.64 -5.10
N GLU A 388 -12.65 -30.91 -4.59
CA GLU A 388 -12.46 -29.52 -4.17
C GLU A 388 -11.63 -29.43 -2.87
N ALA A 389 -11.85 -30.32 -1.92
CA ALA A 389 -11.05 -30.45 -0.71
C ALA A 389 -9.58 -30.76 -1.04
N ALA A 390 -9.33 -31.66 -2.01
CA ALA A 390 -7.97 -31.95 -2.47
C ALA A 390 -7.28 -30.71 -3.07
N LYS A 391 -8.00 -29.90 -3.88
CA LYS A 391 -7.48 -28.63 -4.41
C LYS A 391 -7.15 -27.64 -3.29
N LEU A 392 -8.04 -27.52 -2.30
CA LEU A 392 -7.82 -26.64 -1.15
C LEU A 392 -6.59 -27.08 -0.33
N ILE A 393 -6.51 -28.35 0.05
CA ILE A 393 -5.42 -28.90 0.86
C ILE A 393 -4.08 -28.81 0.11
N ALA A 394 -4.07 -28.96 -1.20
CA ALA A 394 -2.89 -28.81 -2.03
C ALA A 394 -2.27 -27.39 -1.98
N THR A 395 -3.06 -26.35 -1.61
CA THR A 395 -2.55 -24.98 -1.43
C THR A 395 -1.76 -24.77 -0.13
N ILE A 396 -1.81 -25.72 0.80
CA ILE A 396 -1.10 -25.65 2.08
C ILE A 396 0.39 -25.87 1.84
N SER A 397 1.24 -24.96 2.29
CA SER A 397 2.68 -25.05 2.08
C SER A 397 3.36 -26.11 2.95
N SER A 398 2.88 -26.34 4.18
CA SER A 398 3.44 -27.33 5.11
C SER A 398 3.06 -28.76 4.70
N PRO A 399 4.03 -29.65 4.41
CA PRO A 399 3.73 -31.06 4.11
C PRO A 399 3.05 -31.80 5.26
N ILE A 400 3.43 -31.48 6.50
CA ILE A 400 2.85 -32.10 7.71
C ILE A 400 1.38 -31.66 7.84
N GLU A 401 1.10 -30.40 7.68
CA GLU A 401 -0.25 -29.87 7.78
C GLU A 401 -1.14 -30.45 6.66
N ARG A 402 -0.62 -30.55 5.41
CA ARG A 402 -1.30 -31.24 4.31
C ARG A 402 -1.65 -32.68 4.66
N ASP A 403 -0.74 -33.39 5.30
CA ASP A 403 -0.95 -34.79 5.71
C ASP A 403 -2.05 -34.93 6.76
N VAL A 404 -2.04 -34.05 7.78
CA VAL A 404 -3.05 -34.04 8.85
C VAL A 404 -4.44 -33.78 8.29
N TYR A 405 -4.59 -32.72 7.45
CA TYR A 405 -5.92 -32.43 6.85
C TYR A 405 -6.37 -33.49 5.86
N SER A 406 -5.46 -34.07 5.07
CA SER A 406 -5.79 -35.17 4.17
C SER A 406 -6.29 -36.38 4.95
N SER A 407 -5.63 -36.72 6.05
CA SER A 407 -6.03 -37.83 6.91
C SER A 407 -7.37 -37.58 7.60
N LYS A 408 -7.63 -36.34 8.07
CA LYS A 408 -8.88 -35.92 8.70
C LYS A 408 -10.05 -36.06 7.73
N VAL A 409 -9.95 -35.48 6.52
CA VAL A 409 -11.00 -35.52 5.49
C VAL A 409 -11.28 -36.93 5.03
N ALA A 410 -10.24 -37.75 4.79
CA ALA A 410 -10.40 -39.13 4.38
C ALA A 410 -11.14 -39.97 5.44
N SER A 411 -10.77 -39.80 6.73
CA SER A 411 -11.38 -40.50 7.86
C SER A 411 -12.85 -40.12 8.06
N GLU A 412 -13.17 -38.82 7.97
CA GLU A 412 -14.55 -38.31 8.12
C GLU A 412 -15.51 -38.90 7.06
N LEU A 413 -15.02 -39.14 5.84
CA LEU A 413 -15.84 -39.62 4.74
C LEU A 413 -15.68 -41.11 4.45
N GLY A 414 -14.90 -41.84 5.25
CA GLY A 414 -14.68 -43.27 5.07
C GLY A 414 -14.03 -43.62 3.71
N VAL A 415 -13.04 -42.81 3.28
CA VAL A 415 -12.27 -43.04 2.04
C VAL A 415 -10.86 -43.47 2.40
N ASP A 416 -10.24 -44.27 1.52
CA ASP A 416 -8.85 -44.68 1.74
C ASP A 416 -7.91 -43.47 1.81
N LYS A 417 -7.13 -43.40 2.89
CA LYS A 417 -6.25 -42.28 3.19
C LYS A 417 -5.17 -42.12 2.13
N ASN A 418 -4.63 -43.22 1.60
CA ASN A 418 -3.54 -43.16 0.64
C ASN A 418 -4.07 -42.70 -0.72
N ALA A 419 -5.24 -43.15 -1.14
CA ALA A 419 -5.89 -42.70 -2.36
C ALA A 419 -6.15 -41.18 -2.34
N PHE A 420 -6.68 -40.66 -1.21
CA PHE A 420 -6.90 -39.22 -1.08
C PHE A 420 -5.59 -38.40 -1.00
N LYS A 421 -4.56 -38.86 -0.27
CA LYS A 421 -3.22 -38.24 -0.24
C LYS A 421 -2.56 -38.22 -1.61
N GLN A 422 -2.72 -39.29 -2.41
CA GLN A 422 -2.22 -39.32 -3.79
C GLN A 422 -2.90 -38.24 -4.65
N GLN A 423 -4.21 -38.08 -4.51
CA GLN A 423 -4.96 -37.05 -5.23
C GLN A 423 -4.50 -35.65 -4.83
N VAL A 424 -4.32 -35.36 -3.54
CA VAL A 424 -3.77 -34.09 -3.04
C VAL A 424 -2.37 -33.85 -3.62
N SER A 425 -1.50 -34.86 -3.60
CA SER A 425 -0.14 -34.75 -4.15
C SER A 425 -0.13 -34.51 -5.66
N ARG A 426 -1.04 -35.14 -6.39
CA ARG A 426 -1.20 -34.92 -7.85
C ARG A 426 -1.60 -33.50 -8.17
N VAL A 427 -2.54 -32.94 -7.40
CA VAL A 427 -3.02 -31.56 -7.54
C VAL A 427 -1.90 -30.58 -7.17
N SER A 428 -1.18 -30.81 -6.06
CA SER A 428 -0.05 -29.97 -5.63
C SER A 428 1.03 -29.89 -6.70
N ARG A 429 1.51 -31.02 -7.22
CA ARG A 429 2.52 -31.07 -8.30
C ARG A 429 2.05 -30.37 -9.58
N LYS A 430 0.76 -30.49 -9.93
CA LYS A 430 0.19 -29.78 -11.08
C LYS A 430 0.14 -28.27 -10.84
N GLY A 431 -0.19 -27.85 -9.63
CA GLY A 431 -0.16 -26.45 -9.19
C GLY A 431 1.25 -25.87 -9.19
N GLU A 432 2.21 -26.57 -8.60
CA GLU A 432 3.64 -26.19 -8.56
C GLU A 432 4.20 -26.00 -9.99
N ARG A 433 3.97 -26.96 -10.89
CA ARG A 433 4.37 -26.85 -12.30
C ARG A 433 3.67 -25.72 -13.05
N ALA A 434 2.42 -25.41 -12.72
CA ALA A 434 1.71 -24.27 -13.31
C ALA A 434 2.25 -22.93 -12.79
N GLU A 435 2.58 -22.88 -11.49
CA GLU A 435 3.22 -21.70 -10.87
C GLU A 435 4.64 -21.50 -11.37
N GLU A 436 5.44 -22.56 -11.48
CA GLU A 436 6.79 -22.50 -12.11
C GLU A 436 6.71 -22.01 -13.56
N LYS A 437 5.75 -22.54 -14.35
CA LYS A 437 5.53 -22.06 -15.72
C LYS A 437 5.08 -20.60 -15.76
N LYS A 438 4.23 -20.19 -14.80
CA LYS A 438 3.76 -18.81 -14.68
C LYS A 438 4.90 -17.90 -14.24
N GLN A 439 5.71 -18.31 -13.27
CA GLN A 439 6.91 -17.61 -12.83
C GLN A 439 7.96 -17.54 -13.95
N ALA A 440 8.24 -18.65 -14.63
CA ALA A 440 9.13 -18.67 -15.79
C ALA A 440 8.62 -17.77 -16.92
N ARG A 441 7.29 -17.77 -17.19
CA ARG A 441 6.66 -16.86 -18.15
C ARG A 441 6.68 -15.41 -17.67
N GLN A 442 6.54 -15.19 -16.38
CA GLN A 442 6.60 -13.85 -15.76
C GLN A 442 8.04 -13.34 -15.75
N ILE A 443 9.02 -14.17 -15.42
CA ILE A 443 10.45 -13.90 -15.56
C ILE A 443 10.80 -13.65 -17.04
N GLN A 444 10.25 -14.43 -17.96
CA GLN A 444 10.45 -14.23 -19.39
C GLN A 444 9.74 -12.97 -19.92
N LEU A 445 8.59 -12.60 -19.33
CA LEU A 445 7.89 -11.33 -19.56
C LEU A 445 8.60 -10.15 -18.89
N GLU A 446 9.20 -10.33 -17.73
CA GLU A 446 10.05 -9.36 -17.05
C GLU A 446 11.39 -9.20 -17.77
N LEU A 447 11.99 -10.30 -18.20
CA LEU A 447 13.18 -10.31 -19.09
C LEU A 447 12.87 -9.73 -20.48
N SER A 448 11.65 -9.91 -21.00
CA SER A 448 11.20 -9.27 -22.24
C SER A 448 10.70 -7.84 -22.00
N ARG A 449 10.76 -7.35 -20.76
CA ARG A 449 10.34 -5.99 -20.35
C ARG A 449 8.91 -5.61 -20.78
N ARG A 450 8.03 -6.57 -21.01
CA ARG A 450 6.69 -6.36 -21.57
C ARG A 450 5.63 -5.80 -20.59
N ASN A 451 5.96 -5.47 -19.33
CA ASN A 451 5.03 -4.91 -18.36
C ASN A 451 5.70 -3.87 -17.44
N ASP A 452 6.46 -2.96 -18.00
CA ASP A 452 6.91 -1.79 -17.26
C ASP A 452 5.74 -0.82 -17.11
N LYS A 453 5.02 -0.92 -15.98
CA LYS A 453 3.89 -0.04 -15.66
C LYS A 453 4.31 1.41 -15.45
N ILE A 454 5.58 1.63 -15.15
CA ILE A 454 6.16 2.94 -14.84
C ILE A 454 6.65 3.60 -16.13
N ASN A 455 7.13 2.77 -17.07
CA ASN A 455 7.64 3.22 -18.36
C ASN A 455 6.95 2.46 -19.52
N PRO A 456 5.65 2.69 -19.79
CA PRO A 456 4.91 1.98 -20.84
C PRO A 456 5.42 2.30 -22.25
N GLU A 457 6.08 3.45 -22.45
CA GLU A 457 6.64 3.88 -23.74
C GLU A 457 7.85 3.04 -24.17
N HIS A 458 8.51 2.36 -23.22
CA HIS A 458 9.61 1.42 -23.52
C HIS A 458 9.22 0.34 -24.55
N PHE A 459 7.93 -0.04 -24.59
CA PHE A 459 7.39 -1.03 -25.53
C PHE A 459 7.17 -0.53 -26.94
N GLN A 460 6.78 0.73 -27.03
CA GLN A 460 6.45 1.32 -28.33
C GLN A 460 7.73 1.51 -29.16
N LYS A 461 8.84 1.82 -28.49
CA LYS A 461 10.14 2.11 -29.11
C LYS A 461 11.30 1.47 -28.32
N PRO A 462 11.41 0.14 -28.28
CA PRO A 462 12.31 -0.55 -27.35
C PRO A 462 13.80 -0.27 -27.62
N ARG A 463 14.20 -0.01 -28.88
CA ARG A 463 15.59 0.28 -29.23
C ARG A 463 16.03 1.65 -28.72
N SER A 464 15.19 2.69 -28.91
CA SER A 464 15.44 4.04 -28.40
C SER A 464 15.43 4.06 -26.87
N SER A 465 14.37 3.54 -26.26
CA SER A 465 14.23 3.53 -24.79
C SER A 465 15.37 2.77 -24.10
N SER A 466 15.86 1.68 -24.68
CA SER A 466 17.01 0.95 -24.11
C SER A 466 18.31 1.76 -24.19
N ALA A 467 18.53 2.49 -25.28
CA ALA A 467 19.69 3.35 -25.42
C ALA A 467 19.60 4.58 -24.49
N GLU A 468 18.41 5.16 -24.35
CA GLU A 468 18.13 6.27 -23.44
C GLU A 468 18.34 5.89 -21.97
N GLU A 469 17.83 4.71 -21.54
CA GLU A 469 18.06 4.16 -20.20
C GLU A 469 19.57 3.92 -19.95
N ALA A 470 20.28 3.35 -20.92
CA ALA A 470 21.70 3.06 -20.79
C ALA A 470 22.56 4.34 -20.74
N LEU A 471 22.22 5.35 -21.56
CA LEU A 471 22.92 6.66 -21.56
C LEU A 471 22.71 7.38 -20.24
N LEU A 472 21.51 7.37 -19.67
CA LEU A 472 21.23 7.97 -18.35
C LEU A 472 22.05 7.31 -17.25
N VAL A 473 22.11 5.97 -17.24
CA VAL A 473 22.92 5.24 -16.26
C VAL A 473 24.41 5.55 -16.42
N TYR A 474 24.88 5.64 -17.66
CA TYR A 474 26.27 6.04 -17.94
C TYR A 474 26.57 7.42 -17.39
N LEU A 475 25.69 8.42 -17.66
CA LEU A 475 25.82 9.79 -17.16
C LEU A 475 25.86 9.87 -15.63
N LEU A 476 24.97 9.12 -14.94
CA LEU A 476 24.94 9.09 -13.48
C LEU A 476 26.20 8.49 -12.85
N ASN A 477 26.82 7.52 -13.52
CA ASN A 477 28.07 6.92 -13.07
C ASN A 477 29.33 7.73 -13.50
N ASN A 478 29.19 8.60 -14.51
CA ASN A 478 30.27 9.43 -15.06
C ASN A 478 29.79 10.86 -15.32
N PRO A 479 29.53 11.65 -14.27
CA PRO A 479 29.01 13.03 -14.43
C PRO A 479 29.93 13.93 -15.28
N ASP A 480 31.24 13.70 -15.24
CA ASP A 480 32.25 14.43 -16.04
C ASP A 480 32.05 14.27 -17.55
N ALA A 481 31.36 13.21 -18.01
CA ALA A 481 31.04 13.00 -19.41
C ALA A 481 29.89 13.91 -19.92
N TYR A 482 29.27 14.70 -19.05
CA TYR A 482 28.11 15.51 -19.39
C TYR A 482 28.37 16.48 -20.56
N GLU A 483 29.50 17.17 -20.58
CA GLU A 483 29.84 18.10 -21.67
C GLU A 483 29.87 17.40 -23.04
N VAL A 484 30.44 16.21 -23.09
CA VAL A 484 30.51 15.40 -24.33
C VAL A 484 29.13 14.92 -24.75
N ILE A 485 28.29 14.50 -23.80
CA ILE A 485 26.93 13.99 -24.07
C ILE A 485 26.03 15.13 -24.51
N SER A 486 25.99 16.25 -23.78
CA SER A 486 25.11 17.39 -24.05
C SER A 486 25.43 18.13 -25.35
N ALA A 487 26.68 18.06 -25.82
CA ALA A 487 27.07 18.56 -27.14
C ALA A 487 26.45 17.74 -28.30
N ARG A 488 26.08 16.47 -28.06
CA ARG A 488 25.69 15.52 -29.12
C ARG A 488 24.25 15.03 -29.01
N VAL A 489 23.61 15.14 -27.84
CA VAL A 489 22.23 14.73 -27.58
C VAL A 489 21.51 15.83 -26.79
N LYS A 490 20.32 16.20 -27.27
CA LYS A 490 19.42 17.16 -26.61
C LYS A 490 18.23 16.44 -26.00
N PRO A 491 17.60 16.98 -24.94
CA PRO A 491 16.43 16.36 -24.28
C PRO A 491 15.29 16.03 -25.25
N GLU A 492 15.07 16.88 -26.28
CA GLU A 492 14.00 16.71 -27.27
C GLU A 492 14.18 15.45 -28.14
N GLN A 493 15.39 14.90 -28.18
CA GLN A 493 15.70 13.69 -28.95
C GLN A 493 15.33 12.40 -28.21
N PHE A 494 15.09 12.50 -26.90
CA PHE A 494 14.56 11.39 -26.12
C PHE A 494 13.10 11.14 -26.50
N GLN A 495 12.81 9.93 -26.92
CA GLN A 495 11.46 9.52 -27.34
C GLN A 495 10.62 9.01 -26.16
N ASN A 496 11.27 8.67 -25.05
CA ASN A 496 10.65 8.25 -23.81
C ASN A 496 10.48 9.44 -22.87
N SER A 497 9.24 9.73 -22.48
CA SER A 497 8.92 10.91 -21.67
C SER A 497 9.55 10.88 -20.29
N LEU A 498 9.62 9.71 -19.65
CA LEU A 498 10.25 9.55 -18.33
C LEU A 498 11.78 9.71 -18.42
N MET A 499 12.40 9.11 -19.45
CA MET A 499 13.85 9.22 -19.66
C MET A 499 14.26 10.65 -20.01
N ARG A 500 13.47 11.34 -20.82
CA ARG A 500 13.64 12.78 -21.10
C ARG A 500 13.63 13.59 -19.82
N ARG A 501 12.64 13.40 -18.97
CA ARG A 501 12.48 14.12 -17.69
C ARG A 501 13.64 13.84 -16.72
N PHE A 502 14.12 12.60 -16.67
CA PHE A 502 15.32 12.28 -15.91
C PHE A 502 16.56 12.96 -16.48
N PHE A 503 16.74 12.94 -17.80
CA PHE A 503 17.88 13.58 -18.43
C PHE A 503 17.91 15.10 -18.18
N GLU A 504 16.79 15.79 -18.35
CA GLU A 504 16.63 17.23 -18.05
C GLU A 504 16.97 17.55 -16.59
N TYR A 505 16.48 16.72 -15.68
CA TYR A 505 16.71 16.91 -14.25
C TYR A 505 18.18 16.72 -13.88
N PHE A 506 18.81 15.64 -14.33
CA PHE A 506 20.20 15.35 -14.01
C PHE A 506 21.15 16.32 -14.71
N SER A 507 20.89 16.66 -15.96
CA SER A 507 21.66 17.66 -16.71
C SER A 507 21.68 19.01 -15.98
N GLY A 508 20.52 19.51 -15.58
CA GLY A 508 20.42 20.77 -14.86
C GLY A 508 21.14 20.79 -13.50
N ARG A 509 21.24 19.63 -12.83
CA ARG A 509 21.99 19.52 -11.57
C ARG A 509 23.49 19.46 -11.80
N ILE A 510 23.95 18.68 -12.77
CA ILE A 510 25.37 18.58 -13.15
C ILE A 510 25.89 19.95 -13.59
N GLU A 511 25.14 20.72 -14.39
CA GLU A 511 25.49 22.07 -14.81
C GLU A 511 25.70 23.04 -13.63
N ARG A 512 24.97 22.84 -12.53
CA ARG A 512 25.13 23.63 -11.30
C ARG A 512 26.22 23.10 -10.37
N GLY A 513 26.91 22.01 -10.72
CA GLY A 513 27.89 21.35 -9.87
C GLY A 513 27.26 20.63 -8.66
N GLU A 514 25.98 20.25 -8.75
CA GLU A 514 25.23 19.55 -7.72
C GLU A 514 25.29 18.03 -7.95
N ASP A 515 25.24 17.23 -6.86
CA ASP A 515 25.11 15.78 -7.00
C ASP A 515 23.74 15.41 -7.60
N PRO A 516 23.68 14.72 -8.75
CA PRO A 516 22.44 14.41 -9.45
C PRO A 516 21.45 13.58 -8.64
N LEU A 517 21.90 12.80 -7.63
CA LEU A 517 21.04 11.88 -6.86
C LEU A 517 20.54 12.44 -5.52
N THR A 518 20.95 13.63 -5.11
CA THR A 518 20.70 14.10 -3.73
C THR A 518 19.21 14.34 -3.42
N ASN A 519 18.42 14.90 -4.33
CA ASN A 519 17.02 15.28 -4.10
C ASN A 519 15.99 14.43 -4.85
N VAL A 520 16.39 13.33 -5.46
CA VAL A 520 15.52 12.49 -6.31
C VAL A 520 14.26 12.04 -5.58
N ALA A 521 14.36 11.71 -4.29
CA ALA A 521 13.22 11.27 -3.48
C ALA A 521 12.17 12.38 -3.24
N ALA A 522 12.56 13.67 -3.38
CA ALA A 522 11.65 14.81 -3.24
C ALA A 522 10.95 15.16 -4.55
N ASP A 523 11.67 15.04 -5.68
CA ASP A 523 11.26 15.59 -6.97
C ASP A 523 10.55 14.58 -7.86
N PHE A 524 10.68 13.29 -7.55
CA PHE A 524 10.05 12.20 -8.29
C PHE A 524 9.11 11.37 -7.40
N THR A 525 8.11 10.76 -8.01
CA THR A 525 7.21 9.83 -7.32
C THR A 525 7.97 8.59 -6.83
N GLN A 526 7.42 7.89 -5.84
CA GLN A 526 8.04 6.67 -5.31
C GLN A 526 8.23 5.58 -6.38
N ASP A 527 7.38 5.55 -7.40
CA ASP A 527 7.48 4.58 -8.50
C ASP A 527 8.56 4.98 -9.50
N GLU A 528 8.66 6.27 -9.86
CA GLU A 528 9.74 6.81 -10.69
C GLU A 528 11.11 6.60 -10.03
N ASN A 529 11.22 6.87 -8.73
CA ASN A 529 12.41 6.58 -7.94
C ASN A 529 12.78 5.08 -8.00
N SER A 530 11.80 4.20 -7.82
CA SER A 530 12.03 2.75 -7.91
C SER A 530 12.56 2.35 -9.28
N LYS A 531 12.05 2.97 -10.38
CA LYS A 531 12.55 2.73 -11.74
C LYS A 531 13.99 3.19 -11.91
N LEU A 532 14.33 4.37 -11.40
CA LEU A 532 15.70 4.90 -11.45
C LEU A 532 16.69 3.95 -10.75
N TYR A 533 16.39 3.54 -9.52
CA TYR A 533 17.27 2.64 -8.78
C TYR A 533 17.29 1.22 -9.37
N GLN A 534 16.22 0.78 -10.05
CA GLN A 534 16.23 -0.43 -10.86
C GLN A 534 17.29 -0.34 -11.98
N LEU A 535 17.27 0.75 -12.74
CA LEU A 535 18.23 0.96 -13.85
C LEU A 535 19.67 0.98 -13.33
N MET A 536 19.92 1.69 -12.25
CA MET A 536 21.24 1.73 -11.61
C MET A 536 21.72 0.36 -11.10
N SER A 537 20.81 -0.44 -10.54
CA SER A 537 21.14 -1.78 -10.02
C SER A 537 21.48 -2.80 -11.11
N GLN A 538 20.96 -2.63 -12.32
CA GLN A 538 21.19 -3.52 -13.47
C GLN A 538 22.51 -3.24 -14.20
N SER A 539 23.06 -2.03 -14.05
CA SER A 539 24.19 -1.54 -14.87
C SER A 539 25.58 -1.99 -14.40
N ILE A 540 25.71 -2.68 -13.28
CA ILE A 540 27.00 -3.07 -12.68
C ILE A 540 27.78 -4.11 -13.53
N SER A 541 27.22 -4.65 -14.62
CA SER A 541 27.81 -5.78 -15.32
C SER A 541 28.33 -5.55 -16.75
N GLY A 542 28.50 -4.31 -17.26
CA GLY A 542 29.18 -4.23 -18.54
C GLY A 542 29.05 -3.00 -19.45
N ALA A 543 28.37 -1.91 -19.02
CA ALA A 543 28.05 -0.79 -19.93
C ALA A 543 28.82 0.52 -19.61
N SER A 544 30.03 0.45 -19.08
CA SER A 544 30.75 1.63 -18.54
C SER A 544 31.87 2.14 -19.45
N THR A 545 31.90 1.79 -20.73
CA THR A 545 32.96 2.24 -21.65
C THR A 545 32.52 3.45 -22.49
N GLU A 546 33.45 4.31 -22.86
CA GLU A 546 33.22 5.45 -23.75
C GLU A 546 32.70 4.99 -25.14
N GLU A 547 33.11 3.82 -25.61
CA GLU A 547 32.61 3.21 -26.84
C GLU A 547 31.10 2.90 -26.73
N ALA A 548 30.65 2.32 -25.63
CA ALA A 548 29.24 2.05 -25.39
C ALA A 548 28.40 3.34 -25.30
N MET A 549 28.92 4.39 -24.65
CA MET A 549 28.29 5.72 -24.63
C MET A 549 28.09 6.24 -26.06
N ASN A 550 29.12 6.16 -26.91
CA ASN A 550 29.05 6.60 -28.30
C ASN A 550 28.00 5.82 -29.10
N GLU A 551 27.86 4.53 -28.85
CA GLU A 551 26.82 3.69 -29.47
C GLU A 551 25.42 4.13 -29.03
N TYR A 552 25.19 4.39 -27.75
CA TYR A 552 23.89 4.88 -27.22
C TYR A 552 23.51 6.23 -27.84
N ILE A 553 24.45 7.17 -27.92
CA ILE A 553 24.25 8.47 -28.57
C ILE A 553 23.85 8.28 -30.05
N ASN A 554 24.52 7.42 -30.77
CA ASN A 554 24.23 7.16 -32.19
C ASN A 554 22.83 6.56 -32.37
N VAL A 555 22.43 5.62 -31.50
CA VAL A 555 21.09 5.03 -31.55
C VAL A 555 20.00 6.09 -31.27
N ILE A 556 20.18 6.95 -30.26
CA ILE A 556 19.22 8.03 -29.94
C ILE A 556 19.08 8.99 -31.12
N ASN A 557 20.18 9.40 -31.72
CA ASN A 557 20.19 10.29 -32.90
C ASN A 557 19.55 9.63 -34.13
N GLU A 558 19.79 8.34 -34.35
CA GLU A 558 19.14 7.59 -35.43
C GLU A 558 17.65 7.47 -35.25
N GLU A 559 17.21 7.09 -34.06
CA GLU A 559 15.79 6.87 -33.77
C GLU A 559 15.00 8.20 -33.73
N SER A 560 15.60 9.30 -33.22
CA SER A 560 14.97 10.61 -33.23
C SER A 560 14.82 11.21 -34.63
N SER A 561 15.66 10.80 -35.58
CA SER A 561 15.59 11.26 -36.97
C SER A 561 14.60 10.48 -37.85
N LYS A 562 13.96 9.43 -37.33
CA LYS A 562 12.95 8.66 -38.06
C LYS A 562 11.61 9.38 -38.03
N LEU A 563 11.06 9.67 -39.19
CA LEU A 563 9.70 10.20 -39.35
C LEU A 563 8.67 9.17 -38.84
N ASN A 564 7.81 9.57 -37.93
CA ASN A 564 6.68 8.75 -37.50
C ASN A 564 5.61 8.73 -38.60
N SER A 565 4.88 7.63 -38.74
CA SER A 565 3.79 7.48 -39.72
C SER A 565 2.65 8.49 -39.55
N GLY A 566 2.54 9.18 -38.40
CA GLY A 566 1.59 10.27 -38.15
C GLY A 566 2.06 11.63 -38.69
N ASP A 567 3.37 11.84 -38.81
CA ASP A 567 3.94 13.13 -39.25
C ASP A 567 4.00 13.26 -40.78
N LEU A 568 3.73 12.17 -41.50
CA LEU A 568 3.78 12.13 -42.97
C LEU A 568 2.75 13.04 -43.67
N ALA A 569 1.71 13.50 -42.96
CA ALA A 569 0.70 14.41 -43.49
C ALA A 569 1.16 15.88 -43.52
N ASP A 570 2.15 16.24 -42.69
CA ASP A 570 2.61 17.64 -42.50
C ASP A 570 4.04 17.89 -43.02
N VAL A 571 4.72 16.85 -43.54
CA VAL A 571 6.10 16.95 -44.04
C VAL A 571 6.12 17.49 -45.48
N SER A 572 6.98 18.50 -45.73
CA SER A 572 7.17 19.03 -47.08
C SER A 572 7.78 17.99 -48.02
N ASN A 573 7.45 18.06 -49.33
CA ASN A 573 8.04 17.16 -50.36
C ASN A 573 9.58 17.17 -50.38
N GLU A 574 10.20 18.28 -50.00
CA GLU A 574 11.66 18.42 -49.96
C GLU A 574 12.28 17.63 -48.78
N GLU A 575 11.65 17.67 -47.57
CA GLU A 575 12.06 16.89 -46.41
C GLU A 575 11.88 15.38 -46.62
N LEU A 576 10.78 14.99 -47.30
CA LEU A 576 10.53 13.60 -47.66
C LEU A 576 11.58 13.06 -48.65
N MET A 577 11.99 13.85 -49.65
CA MET A 577 13.02 13.47 -50.62
C MET A 577 14.39 13.39 -49.98
N ALA A 578 14.76 14.30 -49.10
CA ALA A 578 15.99 14.27 -48.32
C ALA A 578 16.07 13.03 -47.41
N TYR A 579 14.93 12.64 -46.81
CA TYR A 579 14.84 11.41 -46.01
C TYR A 579 15.00 10.13 -46.86
N LEU A 580 14.37 10.07 -48.02
CA LEU A 580 14.49 8.93 -48.94
C LEU A 580 15.92 8.80 -49.51
N ASP A 581 16.59 9.89 -49.78
CA ASP A 581 18.01 9.87 -50.22
C ASP A 581 18.96 9.41 -49.10
N LYS A 582 18.67 9.74 -47.83
CA LYS A 582 19.41 9.28 -46.66
C LYS A 582 19.28 7.74 -46.48
N ILE A 583 18.07 7.20 -46.75
CA ILE A 583 17.81 5.75 -46.71
C ILE A 583 18.49 5.04 -47.86
N ARG A 584 18.51 5.63 -49.07
CA ARG A 584 19.21 5.05 -50.25
C ARG A 584 20.73 4.94 -50.04
N LYS A 585 21.36 5.97 -49.46
CA LYS A 585 22.79 5.99 -49.13
C LYS A 585 23.20 5.00 -48.02
N LYS A 586 22.27 4.58 -47.15
CA LYS A 586 22.54 3.55 -46.12
C LYS A 586 22.39 2.11 -46.63
N LYS A 587 21.81 1.90 -47.83
CA LYS A 587 21.65 0.56 -48.45
C LYS A 587 22.70 0.23 -49.49
N GLN A 588 23.58 1.14 -49.79
CA GLN A 588 24.86 0.94 -50.55
C GLN A 588 26.02 0.86 -49.53
#